data_d306a0874646b8bb6442e4052ae378df
#
_entry.id   d306a0874646b8bb6442e4052ae378df
#
_cell.length_a   1.000
_cell.length_b   1.000
_cell.length_c   1.000
_cell.angle_alpha   90.00
_cell.angle_beta   90.00
_cell.angle_gamma   90.00
#
_symmetry.space_group_name_H-M   'P 1'
#
loop_
_entity.id
_entity.type
_entity.pdbx_description
1 polymer ?
#
loop_
_entity_poly.entity_id
_entity_poly.type
_entity_poly.pdbx_seq_one_letter_code
_entity_poly.pdbx_strand_id
1 'polypeptide(L)'
;YRDFMREIDESPLRFVGKETLRSDPRIVAEDIRKVIELDIDDRRNFPTWQEALRNFITHVDDAGILVMCSGVVGNNNHRPLDPHEFRGFALADPVAPLIFINGADSKSAQMFTLAHELAHVWLGSTALSDVPVTNGEQNDTELWCNRVAAEMLVPEGVFRTTFNRDAVRDDEILRMSRVFKVSTLVIIRRMLDLGHLTSGEYWEMYHREEDKLRRLPKRNGGNFFLTQAARTSKRFTRALIISTLEGHTLHRDALRYLGLTKTETFHKLGQSLGVV
;
A
#
# COMPACT_ATOMS: atom_id res chain seq x y z
N TYR A 1 -0.51 -19.88 -6.02
CA TYR A 1 -0.82 -18.90 -7.07
C TYR A 1 0.27 -18.86 -8.13
N ARG A 2 1.54 -18.75 -7.75
CA ARG A 2 2.66 -18.76 -8.70
C ARG A 2 2.66 -20.01 -9.59
N ASP A 3 2.45 -21.18 -9.02
CA ASP A 3 2.43 -22.43 -9.77
C ASP A 3 1.22 -22.47 -10.72
N PHE A 4 0.05 -22.03 -10.28
CA PHE A 4 -1.13 -21.85 -11.13
C PHE A 4 -0.86 -20.89 -12.30
N MET A 5 -0.20 -19.74 -12.05
CA MET A 5 0.16 -18.80 -13.13
C MET A 5 1.15 -19.40 -14.14
N ARG A 6 2.08 -20.26 -13.67
CA ARG A 6 3.00 -21.00 -14.55
C ARG A 6 2.30 -22.08 -15.37
N GLU A 7 1.30 -22.74 -14.80
CA GLU A 7 0.50 -23.76 -15.51
C GLU A 7 -0.30 -23.15 -16.66
N ILE A 8 -0.74 -21.91 -16.56
CA ILE A 8 -1.44 -21.16 -17.63
C ILE A 8 -0.49 -20.34 -18.51
N ASP A 9 0.82 -20.55 -18.39
CA ASP A 9 1.87 -19.94 -19.21
C ASP A 9 1.89 -18.39 -19.13
N GLU A 10 1.52 -17.82 -17.96
CA GLU A 10 1.53 -16.37 -17.73
C GLU A 10 2.96 -15.83 -17.75
N SER A 11 3.16 -14.78 -18.54
CA SER A 11 4.47 -14.17 -18.73
C SER A 11 4.95 -13.41 -17.50
N PRO A 12 6.26 -13.42 -17.20
CA PRO A 12 6.83 -12.61 -16.13
C PRO A 12 6.54 -11.10 -16.30
N LEU A 13 6.25 -10.44 -15.21
CA LEU A 13 6.00 -9.00 -15.16
C LEU A 13 7.34 -8.24 -15.31
N ARG A 14 7.49 -7.49 -16.39
CA ARG A 14 8.75 -6.85 -16.79
C ARG A 14 9.24 -5.77 -15.84
N PHE A 15 8.38 -5.24 -15.00
CA PHE A 15 8.72 -4.19 -14.05
C PHE A 15 9.32 -4.72 -12.74
N VAL A 16 9.18 -6.02 -12.44
CA VAL A 16 9.77 -6.63 -11.24
C VAL A 16 11.29 -6.71 -11.40
N GLY A 17 12.01 -6.06 -10.51
CA GLY A 17 13.48 -6.02 -10.56
C GLY A 17 14.07 -5.19 -11.72
N LYS A 18 13.27 -4.29 -12.30
CA LYS A 18 13.68 -3.44 -13.42
C LYS A 18 14.67 -2.35 -13.01
N GLU A 19 14.62 -1.92 -11.76
CA GLU A 19 15.33 -0.74 -11.26
C GLU A 19 16.47 -1.10 -10.29
N THR A 20 17.32 -0.12 -10.03
CA THR A 20 18.44 -0.23 -9.10
C THR A 20 18.47 0.98 -8.15
N LEU A 21 19.24 0.91 -7.07
CA LEU A 21 19.42 2.04 -6.14
C LEU A 21 20.06 3.29 -6.79
N ARG A 22 20.61 3.16 -8.01
CA ARG A 22 21.14 4.29 -8.78
C ARG A 22 20.09 5.00 -9.63
N SER A 23 18.92 4.40 -9.82
CA SER A 23 17.82 4.98 -10.58
C SER A 23 17.23 6.20 -9.87
N ASP A 24 16.90 7.25 -10.62
CA ASP A 24 16.29 8.48 -10.04
C ASP A 24 14.89 8.16 -9.49
N PRO A 25 14.64 8.38 -8.18
CA PRO A 25 13.34 8.10 -7.58
C PRO A 25 12.14 8.77 -8.26
N ARG A 26 12.35 9.93 -8.91
CA ARG A 26 11.28 10.65 -9.63
C ARG A 26 10.86 9.91 -10.89
N ILE A 27 11.84 9.44 -11.66
CA ILE A 27 11.60 8.66 -12.88
C ILE A 27 10.93 7.34 -12.54
N VAL A 28 11.41 6.66 -11.49
CA VAL A 28 10.83 5.39 -11.03
C VAL A 28 9.40 5.58 -10.53
N ALA A 29 9.14 6.62 -9.74
CA ALA A 29 7.79 6.93 -9.26
C ALA A 29 6.81 7.23 -10.40
N GLU A 30 7.27 7.90 -11.46
CA GLU A 30 6.48 8.13 -12.68
C GLU A 30 6.20 6.83 -13.44
N ASP A 31 7.22 5.97 -13.60
CA ASP A 31 7.08 4.66 -14.22
C ASP A 31 6.09 3.78 -13.45
N ILE A 32 6.20 3.72 -12.12
CA ILE A 32 5.23 2.99 -11.27
C ILE A 32 3.82 3.50 -11.52
N ARG A 33 3.57 4.81 -11.42
CA ARG A 33 2.24 5.40 -11.65
C ARG A 33 1.69 5.05 -13.02
N LYS A 34 2.54 5.09 -14.06
CA LYS A 34 2.16 4.74 -15.42
C LYS A 34 1.78 3.26 -15.55
N VAL A 35 2.56 2.36 -14.98
CA VAL A 35 2.31 0.91 -15.04
C VAL A 35 1.02 0.54 -14.32
N ILE A 36 0.75 1.14 -13.16
CA ILE A 36 -0.47 0.88 -12.40
C ILE A 36 -1.63 1.81 -12.78
N GLU A 37 -1.47 2.66 -13.79
CA GLU A 37 -2.50 3.61 -14.28
C GLU A 37 -3.07 4.50 -13.17
N LEU A 38 -2.22 4.93 -12.22
CA LEU A 38 -2.64 5.76 -11.09
C LEU A 38 -2.46 7.24 -11.40
N ASP A 39 -3.55 7.96 -11.62
CA ASP A 39 -3.54 9.42 -11.74
C ASP A 39 -3.57 10.08 -10.35
N ILE A 40 -2.74 11.12 -10.21
CA ILE A 40 -2.67 11.92 -8.98
C ILE A 40 -3.92 12.79 -8.83
N ASP A 41 -4.45 13.31 -9.93
CA ASP A 41 -5.62 14.18 -9.90
C ASP A 41 -6.88 13.39 -9.53
N ASP A 42 -7.02 12.17 -9.99
CA ASP A 42 -8.12 11.28 -9.58
C ASP A 42 -8.15 11.05 -8.08
N ARG A 43 -6.98 10.93 -7.45
CA ARG A 43 -6.87 10.72 -6.00
C ARG A 43 -7.43 11.89 -5.19
N ARG A 44 -7.35 13.13 -5.70
CA ARG A 44 -7.94 14.33 -5.05
C ARG A 44 -9.45 14.25 -4.98
N ASN A 45 -10.08 13.58 -5.92
CA ASN A 45 -11.54 13.50 -6.07
C ASN A 45 -12.18 12.51 -5.10
N PHE A 46 -11.42 11.61 -4.48
CA PHE A 46 -11.99 10.69 -3.51
C PHE A 46 -12.40 11.42 -2.23
N PRO A 47 -13.64 11.21 -1.74
CA PRO A 47 -14.13 11.88 -0.53
C PRO A 47 -13.38 11.43 0.74
N THR A 48 -12.90 10.17 0.77
CA THR A 48 -12.23 9.60 1.95
C THR A 48 -10.88 8.97 1.62
N TRP A 49 -9.99 8.91 2.64
CA TRP A 49 -8.72 8.14 2.54
C TRP A 49 -8.97 6.66 2.27
N GLN A 50 -10.07 6.10 2.77
CA GLN A 50 -10.43 4.70 2.57
C GLN A 50 -10.75 4.39 1.11
N GLU A 51 -11.48 5.27 0.43
CA GLU A 51 -11.79 5.13 -0.99
C GLU A 51 -10.56 5.33 -1.86
N ALA A 52 -9.73 6.34 -1.55
CA ALA A 52 -8.46 6.55 -2.24
C ALA A 52 -7.52 5.34 -2.11
N LEU A 53 -7.39 4.76 -0.90
CA LEU A 53 -6.60 3.55 -0.69
C LEU A 53 -7.18 2.34 -1.44
N ARG A 54 -8.50 2.16 -1.41
CA ARG A 54 -9.16 1.05 -2.14
C ARG A 54 -8.92 1.16 -3.64
N ASN A 55 -9.04 2.35 -4.20
CA ASN A 55 -8.73 2.60 -5.60
C ASN A 55 -7.26 2.26 -5.90
N PHE A 56 -6.33 2.75 -5.10
CA PHE A 56 -4.91 2.46 -5.25
C PHE A 56 -4.61 0.95 -5.21
N ILE A 57 -5.17 0.22 -4.23
CA ILE A 57 -5.06 -1.24 -4.15
C ILE A 57 -5.60 -1.90 -5.43
N THR A 58 -6.73 -1.42 -5.96
CA THR A 58 -7.33 -1.97 -7.17
C THR A 58 -6.38 -1.80 -8.37
N HIS A 59 -5.81 -0.61 -8.58
CA HIS A 59 -4.85 -0.36 -9.66
C HIS A 59 -3.61 -1.26 -9.56
N VAL A 60 -3.09 -1.45 -8.35
CA VAL A 60 -1.93 -2.34 -8.11
C VAL A 60 -2.27 -3.81 -8.40
N ASP A 61 -3.45 -4.26 -7.96
CA ASP A 61 -3.93 -5.63 -8.21
C ASP A 61 -4.18 -5.86 -9.71
N ASP A 62 -4.77 -4.88 -10.41
CA ASP A 62 -5.04 -4.93 -11.85
C ASP A 62 -3.72 -4.97 -12.68
N ALA A 63 -2.66 -4.32 -12.20
CA ALA A 63 -1.32 -4.39 -12.78
C ALA A 63 -0.61 -5.75 -12.59
N GLY A 64 -1.21 -6.69 -11.85
CA GLY A 64 -0.67 -8.04 -11.66
C GLY A 64 0.03 -8.28 -10.31
N ILE A 65 0.07 -7.30 -9.43
CA ILE A 65 0.69 -7.42 -8.10
C ILE A 65 -0.40 -7.77 -7.08
N LEU A 66 -0.26 -8.91 -6.41
CA LEU A 66 -1.22 -9.33 -5.38
C LEU A 66 -1.13 -8.41 -4.16
N VAL A 67 -2.23 -7.76 -3.79
CA VAL A 67 -2.27 -6.95 -2.57
C VAL A 67 -3.11 -7.64 -1.50
N MET A 68 -2.47 -7.94 -0.37
CA MET A 68 -3.10 -8.52 0.80
C MET A 68 -3.11 -7.51 1.95
N CYS A 69 -4.25 -7.31 2.59
CA CYS A 69 -4.38 -6.36 3.69
C CYS A 69 -5.12 -6.98 4.87
N SER A 70 -4.44 -7.18 5.99
CA SER A 70 -5.08 -7.71 7.21
C SER A 70 -4.56 -6.98 8.44
N GLY A 71 -5.45 -6.66 9.38
CA GLY A 71 -5.09 -6.13 10.69
C GLY A 71 -5.06 -7.18 11.80
N VAL A 72 -5.25 -8.47 11.45
CA VAL A 72 -5.29 -9.58 12.41
C VAL A 72 -4.61 -10.81 11.85
N VAL A 73 -4.11 -11.68 12.74
CA VAL A 73 -3.51 -12.95 12.36
C VAL A 73 -4.60 -13.99 12.09
N GLY A 74 -4.60 -14.61 10.90
CA GLY A 74 -5.43 -15.77 10.59
C GLY A 74 -6.93 -15.59 10.83
N ASN A 75 -7.51 -14.41 10.55
CA ASN A 75 -8.91 -14.04 10.85
C ASN A 75 -9.28 -14.02 12.36
N ASN A 76 -8.32 -14.09 13.25
CA ASN A 76 -8.56 -14.04 14.69
C ASN A 76 -8.55 -12.60 15.20
N ASN A 77 -9.72 -12.04 15.48
CA ASN A 77 -9.86 -10.66 15.99
C ASN A 77 -9.22 -10.44 17.38
N HIS A 78 -8.89 -11.50 18.10
CA HIS A 78 -8.17 -11.45 19.38
C HIS A 78 -6.64 -11.41 19.20
N ARG A 79 -6.15 -11.48 17.96
CA ARG A 79 -4.74 -11.38 17.62
C ARG A 79 -4.51 -10.26 16.61
N PRO A 80 -4.63 -8.99 17.03
CA PRO A 80 -4.36 -7.86 16.17
C PRO A 80 -2.87 -7.82 15.79
N LEU A 81 -2.58 -7.36 14.59
CA LEU A 81 -1.22 -7.03 14.16
C LEU A 81 -0.84 -5.68 14.77
N ASP A 82 0.42 -5.55 15.20
CA ASP A 82 0.96 -4.30 15.70
C ASP A 82 1.69 -3.54 14.58
N PRO A 83 1.23 -2.32 14.19
CA PRO A 83 1.94 -1.50 13.22
C PRO A 83 3.33 -1.02 13.69
N HIS A 84 3.65 -1.16 14.98
CA HIS A 84 4.98 -0.87 15.51
C HIS A 84 5.97 -2.03 15.32
N GLU A 85 5.48 -3.26 15.14
CA GLU A 85 6.32 -4.42 14.81
C GLU A 85 6.65 -4.45 13.31
N PHE A 86 5.63 -4.27 12.45
CA PHE A 86 5.82 -4.14 11.01
C PHE A 86 4.64 -3.45 10.35
N ARG A 87 4.85 -2.77 9.22
CA ARG A 87 3.82 -2.08 8.45
C ARG A 87 3.41 -2.80 7.20
N GLY A 88 4.35 -3.49 6.55
CA GLY A 88 4.11 -4.24 5.33
C GLY A 88 5.33 -5.05 4.93
N PHE A 89 5.20 -5.78 3.83
CA PHE A 89 6.32 -6.42 3.16
C PHE A 89 6.01 -6.69 1.69
N ALA A 90 7.05 -6.80 0.89
CA ALA A 90 6.97 -7.21 -0.51
C ALA A 90 7.67 -8.53 -0.76
N LEU A 91 7.09 -9.35 -1.63
CA LEU A 91 7.72 -10.51 -2.25
C LEU A 91 7.86 -10.22 -3.74
N ALA A 92 9.08 -9.99 -4.20
CA ALA A 92 9.38 -9.60 -5.57
C ALA A 92 9.57 -10.85 -6.46
N ASP A 93 8.48 -11.62 -6.65
CA ASP A 93 8.49 -12.74 -7.61
C ASP A 93 8.09 -12.23 -9.00
N PRO A 94 8.81 -12.59 -10.08
CA PRO A 94 8.53 -12.09 -11.43
C PRO A 94 7.13 -12.44 -11.96
N VAL A 95 6.53 -13.55 -11.52
CA VAL A 95 5.22 -14.03 -12.01
C VAL A 95 4.09 -13.75 -11.03
N ALA A 96 4.42 -13.73 -9.73
CA ALA A 96 3.44 -13.59 -8.65
C ALA A 96 3.93 -12.62 -7.56
N PRO A 97 4.26 -11.37 -7.90
CA PRO A 97 4.65 -10.41 -6.88
C PRO A 97 3.51 -10.18 -5.90
N LEU A 98 3.85 -10.05 -4.61
CA LEU A 98 2.87 -9.86 -3.55
C LEU A 98 3.31 -8.73 -2.62
N ILE A 99 2.36 -7.88 -2.27
CA ILE A 99 2.50 -6.88 -1.22
C ILE A 99 1.50 -7.20 -0.11
N PHE A 100 1.99 -7.27 1.12
CA PHE A 100 1.16 -7.34 2.32
C PHE A 100 1.19 -6.00 3.04
N ILE A 101 0.02 -5.54 3.49
CA ILE A 101 -0.15 -4.30 4.26
C ILE A 101 -0.78 -4.62 5.61
N ASN A 102 -0.22 -4.07 6.69
CA ASN A 102 -0.82 -4.15 8.00
C ASN A 102 -2.07 -3.27 8.06
N GLY A 103 -3.24 -3.90 8.02
CA GLY A 103 -4.54 -3.23 8.03
C GLY A 103 -4.92 -2.57 9.35
N ALA A 104 -4.16 -2.81 10.44
CA ALA A 104 -4.34 -2.16 11.74
C ALA A 104 -3.82 -0.72 11.76
N ASP A 105 -2.96 -0.35 10.81
CA ASP A 105 -2.45 1.01 10.68
C ASP A 105 -3.51 1.98 10.10
N SER A 106 -3.26 3.29 10.19
CA SER A 106 -4.14 4.31 9.62
C SER A 106 -4.19 4.21 8.08
N LYS A 107 -5.28 4.65 7.45
CA LYS A 107 -5.44 4.55 5.99
C LYS A 107 -4.38 5.36 5.23
N SER A 108 -3.94 6.48 5.78
CA SER A 108 -2.86 7.28 5.23
C SER A 108 -1.50 6.60 5.34
N ALA A 109 -1.24 5.89 6.44
CA ALA A 109 -0.03 5.10 6.60
C ALA A 109 -0.02 3.87 5.68
N GLN A 110 -1.16 3.15 5.58
CA GLN A 110 -1.33 2.04 4.63
C GLN A 110 -1.06 2.47 3.17
N MET A 111 -1.47 3.70 2.81
CA MET A 111 -1.19 4.26 1.48
C MET A 111 0.31 4.47 1.25
N PHE A 112 1.02 4.99 2.25
CA PHE A 112 2.47 5.17 2.17
C PHE A 112 3.19 3.81 2.12
N THR A 113 2.77 2.86 2.96
CA THR A 113 3.31 1.49 2.95
C THR A 113 3.14 0.85 1.57
N LEU A 114 1.94 0.92 0.96
CA LEU A 114 1.73 0.36 -0.38
C LEU A 114 2.68 0.95 -1.42
N ALA A 115 2.87 2.28 -1.41
CA ALA A 115 3.80 2.95 -2.33
C ALA A 115 5.26 2.55 -2.08
N HIS A 116 5.64 2.34 -0.81
CA HIS A 116 6.96 1.90 -0.39
C HIS A 116 7.25 0.46 -0.84
N GLU A 117 6.29 -0.45 -0.63
CA GLU A 117 6.43 -1.85 -1.07
C GLU A 117 6.46 -1.99 -2.60
N LEU A 118 5.78 -1.11 -3.34
CA LEU A 118 5.91 -1.03 -4.79
C LEU A 118 7.35 -0.71 -5.21
N ALA A 119 8.04 0.19 -4.52
CA ALA A 119 9.43 0.49 -4.80
C ALA A 119 10.33 -0.75 -4.60
N HIS A 120 10.08 -1.57 -3.57
CA HIS A 120 10.77 -2.85 -3.39
C HIS A 120 10.50 -3.83 -4.54
N VAL A 121 9.27 -3.91 -5.05
CA VAL A 121 8.95 -4.74 -6.23
C VAL A 121 9.74 -4.30 -7.45
N TRP A 122 9.85 -2.98 -7.72
CA TRP A 122 10.66 -2.44 -8.83
C TRP A 122 12.14 -2.70 -8.68
N LEU A 123 12.67 -2.72 -7.43
CA LEU A 123 14.05 -3.15 -7.15
C LEU A 123 14.27 -4.67 -7.28
N GLY A 124 13.21 -5.49 -7.32
CA GLY A 124 13.33 -6.93 -7.23
C GLY A 124 13.80 -7.41 -5.84
N SER A 125 13.66 -6.58 -4.82
CA SER A 125 14.06 -6.91 -3.45
C SER A 125 12.88 -7.41 -2.64
N THR A 126 12.98 -8.63 -2.13
CA THR A 126 12.05 -9.14 -1.11
C THR A 126 12.48 -8.58 0.23
N ALA A 127 11.66 -7.74 0.83
CA ALA A 127 11.95 -7.07 2.08
C ALA A 127 10.77 -7.09 3.04
N LEU A 128 11.07 -7.12 4.34
CA LEU A 128 10.15 -6.82 5.41
C LEU A 128 10.38 -5.36 5.81
N SER A 129 9.37 -4.50 5.64
CA SER A 129 9.47 -3.10 6.05
C SER A 129 9.28 -2.98 7.54
N ASP A 130 10.39 -2.85 8.23
CA ASP A 130 10.43 -2.61 9.67
C ASP A 130 10.06 -1.15 9.99
N VAL A 131 9.55 -0.95 11.21
CA VAL A 131 9.43 0.36 11.84
C VAL A 131 10.80 1.06 11.83
N PRO A 132 10.87 2.39 11.67
CA PRO A 132 12.14 3.10 11.58
C PRO A 132 13.11 2.64 12.66
N VAL A 133 14.25 2.10 12.24
CA VAL A 133 15.32 1.68 13.16
C VAL A 133 15.79 2.92 13.91
N THR A 134 15.47 2.96 15.18
CA THR A 134 16.11 3.86 16.12
C THR A 134 17.54 3.35 16.32
N ASN A 135 18.50 4.10 15.82
CA ASN A 135 19.94 3.94 15.95
C ASN A 135 20.64 3.00 14.95
N GLY A 136 21.33 3.62 13.99
CA GLY A 136 22.42 3.07 13.20
C GLY A 136 22.01 2.69 11.77
N GLU A 137 22.83 3.09 10.84
CA GLU A 137 22.85 2.79 9.40
C GLU A 137 21.48 2.67 8.73
N GLN A 138 20.95 3.80 8.28
CA GLN A 138 19.83 3.81 7.37
C GLN A 138 20.21 2.98 6.15
N ASN A 139 19.56 1.86 5.94
CA ASN A 139 19.77 1.04 4.77
C ASN A 139 19.44 1.89 3.52
N ASP A 140 20.39 2.04 2.61
CA ASP A 140 20.24 2.83 1.37
C ASP A 140 19.01 2.42 0.58
N THR A 141 18.64 1.14 0.63
CA THR A 141 17.43 0.59 0.03
C THR A 141 16.17 1.23 0.61
N GLU A 142 16.07 1.29 1.94
CA GLU A 142 14.90 1.87 2.63
C GLU A 142 14.78 3.37 2.36
N LEU A 143 15.92 4.09 2.35
CA LEU A 143 15.94 5.50 1.98
C LEU A 143 15.48 5.73 0.57
N TRP A 144 15.95 4.92 -0.37
CA TRP A 144 15.57 5.01 -1.77
C TRP A 144 14.07 4.70 -1.94
N CYS A 145 13.56 3.60 -1.36
CA CYS A 145 12.15 3.24 -1.39
C CYS A 145 11.25 4.33 -0.78
N ASN A 146 11.68 4.94 0.34
CA ASN A 146 10.97 6.08 0.94
C ASN A 146 10.91 7.29 0.01
N ARG A 147 11.97 7.58 -0.75
CA ARG A 147 12.01 8.68 -1.74
C ARG A 147 11.08 8.38 -2.92
N VAL A 148 11.08 7.16 -3.44
CA VAL A 148 10.17 6.73 -4.51
C VAL A 148 8.72 6.84 -4.03
N ALA A 149 8.40 6.33 -2.83
CA ALA A 149 7.06 6.41 -2.26
C ALA A 149 6.59 7.87 -2.07
N ALA A 150 7.46 8.73 -1.57
CA ALA A 150 7.16 10.15 -1.40
C ALA A 150 6.90 10.84 -2.75
N GLU A 151 7.71 10.56 -3.76
CA GLU A 151 7.56 11.11 -5.11
C GLU A 151 6.33 10.54 -5.82
N MET A 152 6.01 9.28 -5.59
CA MET A 152 4.82 8.63 -6.12
C MET A 152 3.53 9.23 -5.56
N LEU A 153 3.51 9.52 -4.24
CA LEU A 153 2.32 10.03 -3.56
C LEU A 153 2.20 11.56 -3.60
N VAL A 154 3.32 12.27 -3.59
CA VAL A 154 3.40 13.73 -3.52
C VAL A 154 4.51 14.20 -4.49
N PRO A 155 4.28 14.15 -5.81
CA PRO A 155 5.30 14.53 -6.79
C PRO A 155 5.77 15.97 -6.60
N GLU A 156 7.07 16.21 -6.74
CA GLU A 156 7.68 17.52 -6.55
C GLU A 156 7.00 18.60 -7.40
N GLY A 157 6.79 18.33 -8.70
CA GLY A 157 6.16 19.31 -9.60
C GLY A 157 4.77 19.72 -9.16
N VAL A 158 3.94 18.73 -8.73
CA VAL A 158 2.58 18.98 -8.26
C VAL A 158 2.58 19.65 -6.89
N PHE A 159 3.53 19.26 -6.00
CA PHE A 159 3.69 19.92 -4.71
C PHE A 159 4.00 21.41 -4.88
N ARG A 160 4.99 21.76 -5.70
CA ARG A 160 5.44 23.15 -5.94
C ARG A 160 4.33 24.06 -6.47
N THR A 161 3.46 23.55 -7.33
CA THR A 161 2.32 24.30 -7.89
C THR A 161 1.13 24.38 -6.95
N THR A 162 1.02 23.45 -6.01
CA THR A 162 -0.13 23.35 -5.09
C THR A 162 0.14 24.05 -3.74
N PHE A 163 1.41 24.08 -3.31
CA PHE A 163 1.82 24.57 -2.00
C PHE A 163 1.75 26.11 -1.92
N ASN A 164 0.99 26.62 -0.94
CA ASN A 164 0.90 28.06 -0.67
C ASN A 164 1.86 28.44 0.46
N ARG A 165 2.91 29.22 0.13
CA ARG A 165 3.94 29.68 1.07
C ARG A 165 3.45 30.74 2.05
N ASP A 166 2.41 31.48 1.67
CA ASP A 166 1.87 32.60 2.45
C ASP A 166 0.78 32.16 3.45
N ALA A 167 0.34 30.90 3.37
CA ALA A 167 -0.64 30.35 4.29
C ALA A 167 -0.05 30.05 5.67
N VAL A 168 -0.90 29.99 6.69
CA VAL A 168 -0.53 29.48 8.02
C VAL A 168 -0.03 28.04 7.86
N ARG A 169 1.18 27.78 8.36
CA ARG A 169 1.91 26.52 8.09
C ARG A 169 1.13 25.26 8.47
N ASP A 170 0.52 25.24 9.65
CA ASP A 170 -0.24 24.08 10.14
C ASP A 170 -1.51 23.83 9.29
N ASP A 171 -2.21 24.90 8.88
CA ASP A 171 -3.39 24.81 8.03
C ASP A 171 -3.02 24.31 6.62
N GLU A 172 -1.89 24.78 6.09
CA GLU A 172 -1.41 24.36 4.78
C GLU A 172 -0.99 22.90 4.77
N ILE A 173 -0.30 22.42 5.81
CA ILE A 173 0.03 20.98 5.97
C ILE A 173 -1.24 20.14 5.99
N LEU A 174 -2.25 20.56 6.73
CA LEU A 174 -3.54 19.87 6.81
C LEU A 174 -4.28 19.90 5.45
N ARG A 175 -4.26 21.03 4.75
CA ARG A 175 -4.84 21.15 3.41
C ARG A 175 -4.13 20.22 2.41
N MET A 176 -2.80 20.25 2.39
CA MET A 176 -1.99 19.42 1.50
C MET A 176 -2.19 17.92 1.78
N SER A 177 -2.30 17.53 3.06
CA SER A 177 -2.57 16.13 3.42
C SER A 177 -3.92 15.63 2.87
N ARG A 178 -4.93 16.50 2.84
CA ARG A 178 -6.25 16.21 2.26
C ARG A 178 -6.21 16.15 0.73
N VAL A 179 -5.46 17.04 0.10
CA VAL A 179 -5.29 17.08 -1.36
C VAL A 179 -4.62 15.79 -1.84
N PHE A 180 -3.50 15.42 -1.22
CA PHE A 180 -2.72 14.24 -1.64
C PHE A 180 -3.20 12.93 -1.00
N LYS A 181 -4.18 12.97 -0.08
CA LYS A 181 -4.66 11.80 0.68
C LYS A 181 -3.54 11.05 1.40
N VAL A 182 -2.57 11.79 1.93
CA VAL A 182 -1.47 11.26 2.75
C VAL A 182 -1.54 11.78 4.18
N SER A 183 -0.69 11.29 5.08
CA SER A 183 -0.61 11.84 6.44
C SER A 183 0.07 13.21 6.45
N THR A 184 -0.21 14.00 7.47
CA THR A 184 0.49 15.26 7.73
C THR A 184 2.01 15.03 7.88
N LEU A 185 2.44 13.90 8.44
CA LEU A 185 3.85 13.51 8.55
C LEU A 185 4.53 13.36 7.18
N VAL A 186 3.84 12.81 6.18
CA VAL A 186 4.34 12.71 4.81
C VAL A 186 4.52 14.11 4.20
N ILE A 187 3.59 15.02 4.44
CA ILE A 187 3.70 16.41 3.97
C ILE A 187 4.87 17.14 4.66
N ILE A 188 5.01 17.02 5.97
CA ILE A 188 6.12 17.60 6.74
C ILE A 188 7.46 17.07 6.22
N ARG A 189 7.57 15.77 5.98
CA ARG A 189 8.76 15.17 5.37
C ARG A 189 9.04 15.72 3.97
N ARG A 190 8.00 15.82 3.14
CA ARG A 190 8.13 16.37 1.79
C ARG A 190 8.57 17.83 1.79
N MET A 191 8.11 18.63 2.76
CA MET A 191 8.56 20.01 2.95
C MET A 191 10.06 20.08 3.27
N LEU A 192 10.58 19.16 4.09
CA LEU A 192 12.03 19.06 4.35
C LEU A 192 12.78 18.68 3.06
N ASP A 193 12.35 17.64 2.36
CA ASP A 193 13.00 17.14 1.15
C ASP A 193 13.06 18.19 0.04
N LEU A 194 12.09 19.11 0.00
CA LEU A 194 12.00 20.20 -0.98
C LEU A 194 12.56 21.56 -0.47
N GLY A 195 13.20 21.58 0.70
CA GLY A 195 13.86 22.76 1.25
C GLY A 195 12.91 23.83 1.80
N HIS A 196 11.67 23.49 2.14
CA HIS A 196 10.73 24.39 2.80
C HIS A 196 10.83 24.39 4.33
N LEU A 197 11.58 23.42 4.88
CA LEU A 197 11.91 23.30 6.30
C LEU A 197 13.41 23.06 6.47
N THR A 198 13.96 23.60 7.54
CA THR A 198 15.26 23.19 8.07
C THR A 198 15.11 21.87 8.83
N SER A 199 16.22 21.16 9.06
CA SER A 199 16.20 19.92 9.86
C SER A 199 15.66 20.13 11.27
N GLY A 200 15.96 21.28 11.90
CA GLY A 200 15.46 21.61 13.25
C GLY A 200 13.94 21.78 13.26
N GLU A 201 13.39 22.60 12.32
CA GLU A 201 11.93 22.81 12.17
C GLU A 201 11.21 21.48 11.86
N TYR A 202 11.83 20.64 11.03
CA TYR A 202 11.27 19.33 10.69
C TYR A 202 11.07 18.47 11.94
N TRP A 203 12.11 18.30 12.77
CA TRP A 203 12.01 17.44 13.95
C TRP A 203 11.04 17.98 14.99
N GLU A 204 10.99 19.29 15.19
CA GLU A 204 10.01 19.93 16.08
C GLU A 204 8.57 19.65 15.60
N MET A 205 8.31 19.89 14.32
CA MET A 205 6.99 19.67 13.73
C MET A 205 6.61 18.19 13.69
N TYR A 206 7.55 17.31 13.36
CA TYR A 206 7.34 15.87 13.27
C TYR A 206 6.91 15.30 14.63
N HIS A 207 7.66 15.57 15.70
CA HIS A 207 7.33 15.06 17.03
C HIS A 207 6.00 15.63 17.56
N ARG A 208 5.76 16.92 17.34
CA ARG A 208 4.49 17.54 17.70
C ARG A 208 3.29 16.87 17.01
N GLU A 209 3.42 16.57 15.73
CA GLU A 209 2.36 15.96 14.95
C GLU A 209 2.20 14.47 15.27
N GLU A 210 3.30 13.75 15.48
CA GLU A 210 3.27 12.36 15.93
C GLU A 210 2.53 12.22 17.27
N ASP A 211 2.80 13.10 18.24
CA ASP A 211 2.10 13.14 19.53
C ASP A 211 0.61 13.42 19.40
N LYS A 212 0.22 14.31 18.49
CA LYS A 212 -1.20 14.55 18.17
C LYS A 212 -1.86 13.29 17.63
N LEU A 213 -1.22 12.62 16.66
CA LEU A 213 -1.76 11.42 16.03
C LEU A 213 -1.88 10.25 17.01
N ARG A 214 -0.94 10.09 17.95
CA ARG A 214 -0.98 9.06 19.02
C ARG A 214 -2.17 9.25 19.98
N ARG A 215 -2.61 10.49 20.20
CA ARG A 215 -3.74 10.82 21.11
C ARG A 215 -5.10 10.65 20.45
N LEU A 216 -5.17 10.50 19.14
CA LEU A 216 -6.44 10.29 18.44
C LEU A 216 -7.05 8.93 18.81
N PRO A 217 -8.36 8.86 19.10
CA PRO A 217 -9.01 7.59 19.39
C PRO A 217 -8.93 6.68 18.17
N LYS A 218 -8.43 5.45 18.37
CA LYS A 218 -8.47 4.42 17.33
C LYS A 218 -9.93 4.13 16.99
N ARG A 219 -10.37 4.44 15.79
CA ARG A 219 -11.72 4.09 15.31
C ARG A 219 -11.80 2.59 15.10
N ASN A 220 -12.45 1.89 16.01
CA ASN A 220 -12.84 0.50 15.86
C ASN A 220 -14.18 0.44 15.09
N GLY A 221 -14.22 -0.30 13.99
CA GLY A 221 -15.45 -0.59 13.26
C GLY A 221 -15.27 -0.53 11.74
N GLY A 222 -15.43 -1.68 11.08
CA GLY A 222 -15.48 -1.83 9.63
C GLY A 222 -16.62 -2.78 9.25
N ASN A 223 -17.24 -2.57 8.10
CA ASN A 223 -18.21 -3.51 7.54
C ASN A 223 -17.45 -4.81 7.18
N PHE A 224 -17.87 -5.93 7.77
CA PHE A 224 -17.25 -7.25 7.60
C PHE A 224 -17.05 -7.62 6.11
N PHE A 225 -18.06 -7.41 5.27
CA PHE A 225 -17.99 -7.75 3.85
C PHE A 225 -16.98 -6.86 3.08
N LEU A 226 -16.94 -5.57 3.37
CA LEU A 226 -15.96 -4.66 2.77
C LEU A 226 -14.55 -4.97 3.27
N THR A 227 -14.40 -5.39 4.52
CA THR A 227 -13.13 -5.79 5.11
C THR A 227 -12.64 -7.12 4.54
N GLN A 228 -13.53 -8.08 4.31
CA GLN A 228 -13.19 -9.39 3.76
C GLN A 228 -12.72 -9.29 2.29
N ALA A 229 -13.43 -8.51 1.47
CA ALA A 229 -13.05 -8.27 0.08
C ALA A 229 -11.72 -7.48 -0.05
N ALA A 230 -11.34 -6.71 0.97
CA ALA A 230 -10.09 -5.98 1.01
C ALA A 230 -8.91 -6.80 1.57
N ARG A 231 -9.16 -7.96 2.20
CA ARG A 231 -8.12 -8.79 2.83
C ARG A 231 -7.29 -9.57 1.82
N THR A 232 -7.90 -9.99 0.72
CA THR A 232 -7.25 -10.81 -0.30
C THR A 232 -7.34 -10.15 -1.66
N SER A 233 -6.27 -10.21 -2.43
CA SER A 233 -6.23 -9.76 -3.82
C SER A 233 -7.40 -10.35 -4.62
N LYS A 234 -8.04 -9.56 -5.46
CA LYS A 234 -9.12 -10.03 -6.34
C LYS A 234 -8.59 -11.07 -7.34
N ARG A 235 -7.37 -10.86 -7.86
CA ARG A 235 -6.70 -11.81 -8.77
C ARG A 235 -6.46 -13.15 -8.09
N PHE A 236 -5.91 -13.14 -6.87
CA PHE A 236 -5.70 -14.35 -6.08
C PHE A 236 -7.03 -15.06 -5.82
N THR A 237 -8.04 -14.32 -5.38
CA THR A 237 -9.37 -14.86 -5.09
C THR A 237 -9.98 -15.51 -6.32
N ARG A 238 -9.91 -14.85 -7.48
CA ARG A 238 -10.41 -15.37 -8.76
C ARG A 238 -9.70 -16.67 -9.16
N ALA A 239 -8.36 -16.67 -9.13
CA ALA A 239 -7.56 -17.85 -9.46
C ALA A 239 -7.87 -19.04 -8.54
N LEU A 240 -8.01 -18.77 -7.23
CA LEU A 240 -8.32 -19.80 -6.24
C LEU A 240 -9.72 -20.39 -6.46
N ILE A 241 -10.72 -19.57 -6.82
CA ILE A 241 -12.06 -20.05 -7.14
C ILE A 241 -12.03 -20.90 -8.40
N ILE A 242 -11.37 -20.46 -9.49
CA ILE A 242 -11.22 -21.22 -10.73
C ILE A 242 -10.56 -22.57 -10.43
N SER A 243 -9.40 -22.58 -9.80
CA SER A 243 -8.67 -23.81 -9.41
C SER A 243 -9.52 -24.77 -8.56
N THR A 244 -10.42 -24.22 -7.72
CA THR A 244 -11.33 -25.04 -6.90
C THR A 244 -12.44 -25.66 -7.73
N LEU A 245 -13.03 -24.91 -8.68
CA LEU A 245 -14.10 -25.39 -9.57
C LEU A 245 -13.58 -26.44 -10.55
N GLU A 246 -12.32 -26.32 -10.97
CA GLU A 246 -11.63 -27.30 -11.83
C GLU A 246 -11.13 -28.54 -11.06
N GLY A 247 -11.27 -28.55 -9.72
CA GLY A 247 -10.89 -29.68 -8.88
C GLY A 247 -9.40 -29.76 -8.52
N HIS A 248 -8.60 -28.77 -8.89
CA HIS A 248 -7.16 -28.69 -8.54
C HIS A 248 -6.93 -28.29 -7.08
N THR A 249 -7.84 -27.52 -6.51
CA THR A 249 -7.79 -27.11 -5.09
C THR A 249 -8.98 -27.67 -4.34
N LEU A 250 -8.75 -28.25 -3.16
CA LEU A 250 -9.83 -28.74 -2.31
C LEU A 250 -10.70 -27.57 -1.81
N HIS A 251 -12.00 -27.73 -1.86
CA HIS A 251 -12.95 -26.69 -1.42
C HIS A 251 -12.73 -26.23 0.02
N ARG A 252 -12.37 -27.19 0.92
CA ARG A 252 -11.99 -26.89 2.31
C ARG A 252 -10.78 -25.96 2.40
N ASP A 253 -9.77 -26.17 1.58
CA ASP A 253 -8.55 -25.37 1.61
C ASP A 253 -8.79 -23.98 1.01
N ALA A 254 -9.60 -23.89 -0.05
CA ALA A 254 -10.03 -22.60 -0.60
C ALA A 254 -10.78 -21.75 0.43
N LEU A 255 -11.73 -22.34 1.16
CA LEU A 255 -12.43 -21.65 2.24
C LEU A 255 -11.45 -21.14 3.30
N ARG A 256 -10.47 -21.97 3.69
CA ARG A 256 -9.44 -21.60 4.68
C ARG A 256 -8.58 -20.44 4.17
N TYR A 257 -8.11 -20.47 2.93
CA TYR A 257 -7.29 -19.42 2.35
C TYR A 257 -8.03 -18.08 2.22
N LEU A 258 -9.32 -18.13 1.90
CA LEU A 258 -10.17 -16.94 1.83
C LEU A 258 -10.70 -16.52 3.21
N GLY A 259 -10.44 -17.30 4.27
CA GLY A 259 -10.98 -17.02 5.60
C GLY A 259 -12.51 -17.12 5.66
N LEU A 260 -13.10 -17.94 4.80
CA LEU A 260 -14.54 -18.18 4.73
C LEU A 260 -14.92 -19.43 5.52
N THR A 261 -16.13 -19.42 6.10
CA THR A 261 -16.70 -20.56 6.82
C THR A 261 -17.87 -21.21 6.11
N LYS A 262 -18.45 -20.52 5.09
CA LYS A 262 -19.65 -20.95 4.39
C LYS A 262 -19.42 -21.06 2.89
N THR A 263 -19.79 -22.18 2.31
CA THR A 263 -19.78 -22.43 0.86
C THR A 263 -20.62 -21.43 0.07
N GLU A 264 -21.77 -21.00 0.63
CA GLU A 264 -22.62 -19.99 0.01
C GLU A 264 -21.88 -18.66 -0.20
N THR A 265 -21.04 -18.23 0.77
CA THR A 265 -20.23 -17.01 0.67
C THR A 265 -19.16 -17.16 -0.42
N PHE A 266 -18.59 -18.36 -0.57
CA PHE A 266 -17.64 -18.67 -1.64
C PHE A 266 -18.28 -18.52 -3.02
N HIS A 267 -19.48 -19.08 -3.24
CA HIS A 267 -20.19 -18.94 -4.51
C HIS A 267 -20.60 -17.50 -4.81
N LYS A 268 -21.12 -16.76 -3.81
CA LYS A 268 -21.44 -15.33 -3.97
C LYS A 268 -20.20 -14.50 -4.36
N LEU A 269 -19.03 -14.83 -3.77
CA LEU A 269 -17.78 -14.18 -4.11
C LEU A 269 -17.39 -14.50 -5.56
N GLY A 270 -17.52 -15.77 -6.00
CA GLY A 270 -17.29 -16.18 -7.38
C GLY A 270 -18.19 -15.44 -8.38
N GLN A 271 -19.47 -15.31 -8.08
CA GLN A 271 -20.42 -14.52 -8.89
C GLN A 271 -19.99 -13.04 -8.97
N SER A 272 -19.61 -12.44 -7.85
CA SER A 272 -19.16 -11.03 -7.82
C SER A 272 -17.89 -10.77 -8.63
N LEU A 273 -17.08 -11.81 -8.86
CA LEU A 273 -15.86 -11.77 -9.64
C LEU A 273 -16.03 -12.27 -11.09
N GLY A 274 -17.25 -12.64 -11.47
CA GLY A 274 -17.55 -13.15 -12.81
C GLY A 274 -16.90 -14.49 -13.13
N VAL A 275 -16.78 -15.38 -12.15
CA VAL A 275 -16.15 -16.70 -12.28
C VAL A 275 -17.20 -17.82 -12.24
N VAL A 276 -18.37 -17.56 -11.68
CA VAL A 276 -19.51 -18.52 -11.54
C VAL A 276 -20.75 -17.91 -12.17
#